data_4a233bc7d5f0f86ac1c2fd975acaecd8
#
_entry.id   4a233bc7d5f0f86ac1c2fd975acaecd8
#
_cell.length_a   1.000
_cell.length_b   1.000
_cell.length_c   1.000
_cell.angle_alpha   90.00
_cell.angle_beta   90.00
_cell.angle_gamma   90.00
#
_symmetry.space_group_name_H-M   'P 1'
#
loop_
_entity.id
_entity.type
_entity.pdbx_description
1 polymer ?
#
loop_
_entity_poly.entity_id
_entity_poly.type
_entity_poly.pdbx_seq_one_letter_code
_entity_poly.pdbx_strand_id
1 'polypeptide(L)'
;MTESNIIDEGASHLQEPLSKRQKYHDTPKKTLIINAFLMGSAGNHTINSWRNEDDKSSDLFEDPSYWTDLAKLLEKGKFNAVFFADVLGPYDVFKGPGNLEPVAIAGSQFPVSDPSY
;
A
#
# COMPACT_ATOMS: atom_id res chain seq x y z
N MET A 1 -21.98 68.91 36.91
CA MET A 1 -23.19 68.22 36.46
C MET A 1 -22.98 67.91 35.03
N THR A 2 -22.76 66.67 34.76
CA THR A 2 -23.21 65.88 33.62
C THR A 2 -22.36 64.60 33.56
N GLU A 3 -22.98 63.52 33.96
CA GLU A 3 -22.45 62.13 33.86
C GLU A 3 -22.37 61.69 32.41
N SER A 4 -21.22 61.19 32.01
CA SER A 4 -21.04 60.48 30.72
C SER A 4 -21.11 58.99 30.95
N ASN A 5 -22.16 58.33 30.45
CA ASN A 5 -22.31 56.91 30.39
C ASN A 5 -21.29 56.32 29.43
N ILE A 6 -20.40 55.50 29.96
CA ILE A 6 -19.55 54.60 29.16
C ILE A 6 -20.33 53.31 28.96
N ILE A 7 -20.69 53.03 27.70
CA ILE A 7 -21.30 51.77 27.29
C ILE A 7 -20.17 50.74 27.15
N ASP A 8 -20.18 49.78 28.04
CA ASP A 8 -19.31 48.58 27.96
C ASP A 8 -19.88 47.65 26.90
N GLU A 9 -19.30 47.66 25.70
CA GLU A 9 -19.57 46.65 24.68
C GLU A 9 -18.84 45.35 25.04
N GLY A 10 -19.54 44.51 25.82
CA GLY A 10 -19.08 43.14 26.11
C GLY A 10 -18.92 42.33 24.86
N ALA A 11 -17.69 42.04 24.49
CA ALA A 11 -17.34 41.06 23.47
C ALA A 11 -17.95 39.68 23.83
N SER A 12 -19.00 39.34 23.16
CA SER A 12 -19.58 37.98 23.25
C SER A 12 -18.60 36.97 22.62
N HIS A 13 -17.75 36.42 23.47
CA HIS A 13 -16.95 35.24 23.11
C HIS A 13 -17.92 34.07 22.87
N LEU A 14 -18.20 33.80 21.60
CA LEU A 14 -18.93 32.63 21.20
C LEU A 14 -18.11 31.39 21.59
N GLN A 15 -18.30 30.91 22.80
CA GLN A 15 -17.78 29.62 23.22
C GLN A 15 -18.55 28.53 22.42
N GLU A 16 -17.83 27.83 21.55
CA GLU A 16 -18.39 26.64 20.92
C GLU A 16 -18.89 25.66 21.97
N PRO A 17 -20.07 25.06 21.76
CA PRO A 17 -20.68 24.15 22.74
C PRO A 17 -19.73 22.98 23.02
N LEU A 18 -19.44 22.77 24.30
CA LEU A 18 -18.57 21.71 24.85
C LEU A 18 -18.85 20.31 24.30
N SER A 19 -20.08 20.07 23.82
CA SER A 19 -20.48 18.80 23.20
C SER A 19 -19.73 18.44 21.91
N LYS A 20 -19.24 19.43 21.15
CA LYS A 20 -18.43 19.16 19.94
C LYS A 20 -16.99 18.81 20.28
N ARG A 21 -16.44 19.37 21.34
CA ARG A 21 -15.06 19.10 21.78
C ARG A 21 -14.91 17.71 22.42
N GLN A 22 -15.93 17.23 23.13
CA GLN A 22 -15.93 15.91 23.74
C GLN A 22 -16.02 14.77 22.74
N LYS A 23 -16.81 14.96 21.66
CA LYS A 23 -16.93 13.95 20.59
C LYS A 23 -15.63 13.68 19.81
N TYR A 24 -14.67 14.59 19.83
CA TYR A 24 -13.39 14.38 19.12
C TYR A 24 -12.40 13.57 19.94
N HIS A 25 -12.55 13.51 21.27
CA HIS A 25 -11.66 12.75 22.16
C HIS A 25 -12.04 11.27 22.29
N ASP A 26 -13.30 10.91 22.01
CA ASP A 26 -13.81 9.55 22.15
C ASP A 26 -13.83 8.75 20.84
N THR A 27 -13.40 9.32 19.74
CA THR A 27 -13.26 8.56 18.47
C THR A 27 -12.04 7.64 18.59
N PRO A 28 -12.22 6.31 18.46
CA PRO A 28 -11.08 5.40 18.49
C PRO A 28 -10.07 5.83 17.44
N LYS A 29 -8.80 5.89 17.84
CA LYS A 29 -7.73 6.26 16.91
C LYS A 29 -7.79 5.31 15.71
N LYS A 30 -8.00 5.87 14.54
CA LYS A 30 -7.96 5.12 13.29
C LYS A 30 -6.56 4.57 13.11
N THR A 31 -6.43 3.26 12.98
CA THR A 31 -5.17 2.59 12.69
C THR A 31 -5.07 2.43 11.18
N LEU A 32 -3.94 2.79 10.62
CA LEU A 32 -3.64 2.54 9.22
C LEU A 32 -3.31 1.06 9.06
N ILE A 33 -3.97 0.40 8.11
CA ILE A 33 -3.67 -0.98 7.71
C ILE A 33 -2.83 -0.89 6.44
N ILE A 34 -1.60 -1.39 6.51
CA ILE A 34 -0.64 -1.37 5.40
C ILE A 34 -0.36 -2.81 4.98
N ASN A 35 -0.58 -3.10 3.72
CA ASN A 35 -0.29 -4.39 3.14
C ASN A 35 0.83 -4.26 2.11
N ALA A 36 1.74 -5.22 2.08
CA ALA A 36 2.71 -5.34 1.00
C ALA A 36 2.06 -6.05 -0.18
N PHE A 37 2.23 -5.50 -1.37
CA PHE A 37 1.80 -6.11 -2.61
C PHE A 37 3.00 -6.80 -3.26
N LEU A 38 2.95 -8.11 -3.39
CA LEU A 38 4.05 -8.93 -3.91
C LEU A 38 3.58 -9.76 -5.10
N MET A 39 4.53 -10.15 -5.92
CA MET A 39 4.32 -11.05 -7.06
C MET A 39 5.41 -12.11 -7.07
N GLY A 40 5.07 -13.33 -7.48
CA GLY A 40 6.01 -14.42 -7.69
C GLY A 40 6.75 -14.36 -9.04
N SER A 41 6.62 -13.24 -9.76
CA SER A 41 7.29 -13.03 -11.05
C SER A 41 7.81 -11.59 -11.18
N ALA A 42 8.83 -11.39 -11.99
CA ALA A 42 9.41 -10.07 -12.20
C ALA A 42 8.44 -9.10 -12.91
N GLY A 43 8.29 -7.93 -12.36
CA GLY A 43 8.06 -6.70 -13.10
C GLY A 43 6.72 -6.40 -13.74
N ASN A 44 5.59 -6.97 -13.31
CA ASN A 44 4.31 -6.65 -13.95
C ASN A 44 3.82 -5.22 -13.69
N HIS A 45 4.15 -4.65 -12.55
CA HIS A 45 3.64 -3.34 -12.14
C HIS A 45 4.67 -2.22 -12.17
N THR A 46 5.94 -2.56 -12.38
CA THR A 46 7.01 -1.58 -12.50
C THR A 46 7.69 -1.71 -13.85
N ILE A 47 7.56 -0.69 -14.66
CA ILE A 47 8.15 -0.67 -16.00
C ILE A 47 9.66 -0.88 -15.89
N ASN A 48 10.18 -1.89 -16.59
CA ASN A 48 11.59 -2.26 -16.63
C ASN A 48 12.19 -2.76 -15.29
N SER A 49 11.42 -3.16 -14.31
CA SER A 49 11.98 -3.74 -13.06
C SER A 49 12.81 -4.99 -13.33
N TRP A 50 12.47 -5.78 -14.34
CA TRP A 50 13.25 -6.94 -14.79
C TRP A 50 14.68 -6.61 -15.26
N ARG A 51 14.99 -5.32 -15.49
CA ARG A 51 16.35 -4.84 -15.81
C ARG A 51 17.13 -4.36 -14.59
N ASN A 52 16.47 -4.31 -13.43
CA ASN A 52 17.12 -3.88 -12.21
C ASN A 52 17.95 -5.04 -11.65
N GLU A 53 19.27 -4.90 -11.65
CA GLU A 53 20.20 -5.92 -11.13
C GLU A 53 20.02 -6.17 -9.63
N ASP A 54 19.40 -5.23 -8.91
CA ASP A 54 19.09 -5.36 -7.50
C ASP A 54 17.79 -6.15 -7.26
N ASP A 55 16.94 -6.31 -8.28
CA ASP A 55 15.72 -7.11 -8.19
C ASP A 55 16.06 -8.59 -8.32
N LYS A 56 15.99 -9.30 -7.20
CA LYS A 56 16.25 -10.75 -7.13
C LYS A 56 14.97 -11.58 -7.18
N SER A 57 13.81 -10.99 -7.34
CA SER A 57 12.53 -11.70 -7.30
C SER A 57 12.42 -12.75 -8.40
N SER A 58 12.92 -12.47 -9.60
CA SER A 58 12.91 -13.42 -10.73
C SER A 58 13.86 -14.60 -10.57
N ASP A 59 14.93 -14.42 -9.80
CA ASP A 59 15.97 -15.46 -9.61
C ASP A 59 15.68 -16.33 -8.38
N LEU A 60 15.08 -15.73 -7.36
CA LEU A 60 14.92 -16.32 -6.03
C LEU A 60 13.47 -16.70 -5.68
N PHE A 61 12.53 -16.56 -6.63
CA PHE A 61 11.10 -16.82 -6.34
C PHE A 61 10.83 -18.26 -5.88
N GLU A 62 11.68 -19.22 -6.24
CA GLU A 62 11.59 -20.63 -5.80
C GLU A 62 12.33 -20.89 -4.48
N ASP A 63 13.10 -19.93 -3.97
CA ASP A 63 13.85 -20.09 -2.73
C ASP A 63 13.01 -19.68 -1.51
N PRO A 64 12.64 -20.62 -0.63
CA PRO A 64 11.88 -20.28 0.58
C PRO A 64 12.58 -19.30 1.50
N SER A 65 13.91 -19.22 1.46
CA SER A 65 14.68 -18.29 2.30
C SER A 65 14.45 -16.83 1.89
N TYR A 66 14.31 -16.56 0.60
CA TYR A 66 13.96 -15.25 0.07
C TYR A 66 12.64 -14.73 0.65
N TRP A 67 11.60 -15.56 0.61
CA TRP A 67 10.28 -15.20 1.12
C TRP A 67 10.27 -15.06 2.65
N THR A 68 11.00 -15.92 3.33
CA THR A 68 11.14 -15.86 4.79
C THR A 68 11.83 -14.56 5.22
N ASP A 69 12.87 -14.14 4.56
CA ASP A 69 13.61 -12.93 4.90
C ASP A 69 12.81 -11.67 4.53
N LEU A 70 12.08 -11.70 3.41
CA LEU A 70 11.13 -10.66 3.05
C LEU A 70 10.02 -10.52 4.10
N ALA A 71 9.44 -11.63 4.55
CA ALA A 71 8.41 -11.62 5.59
C ALA A 71 8.92 -11.01 6.91
N LYS A 72 10.13 -11.36 7.35
CA LYS A 72 10.78 -10.75 8.53
C LYS A 72 11.00 -9.24 8.36
N LEU A 73 11.40 -8.82 7.16
CA LEU A 73 11.57 -7.39 6.86
C LEU A 73 10.25 -6.63 6.94
N LEU A 74 9.19 -7.19 6.37
CA LEU A 74 7.83 -6.61 6.41
C LEU A 74 7.28 -6.55 7.83
N GLU A 75 7.50 -7.59 8.63
CA GLU A 75 7.13 -7.60 10.05
C GLU A 75 7.87 -6.49 10.82
N LYS A 76 9.17 -6.35 10.60
CA LYS A 76 9.97 -5.24 11.17
C LYS A 76 9.44 -3.89 10.72
N GLY A 77 8.97 -3.77 9.48
CA GLY A 77 8.34 -2.58 8.92
C GLY A 77 6.90 -2.34 9.40
N LYS A 78 6.36 -3.22 10.26
CA LYS A 78 4.99 -3.13 10.81
C LYS A 78 3.90 -3.21 9.74
N PHE A 79 4.13 -3.94 8.67
CA PHE A 79 3.08 -4.29 7.73
C PHE A 79 2.07 -5.24 8.38
N ASN A 80 0.80 -5.09 8.02
CA ASN A 80 -0.29 -5.86 8.60
C ASN A 80 -0.53 -7.18 7.86
N ALA A 81 -0.27 -7.19 6.55
CA ALA A 81 -0.43 -8.36 5.71
C ALA A 81 0.44 -8.30 4.46
N VAL A 82 0.56 -9.45 3.81
CA VAL A 82 1.11 -9.60 2.47
C VAL A 82 -0.03 -9.97 1.54
N PHE A 83 -0.09 -9.32 0.39
CA PHE A 83 -0.98 -9.68 -0.69
C PHE A 83 -0.14 -10.20 -1.86
N PHE A 84 -0.27 -11.49 -2.16
CA PHE A 84 0.30 -12.06 -3.37
C PHE A 84 -0.66 -11.86 -4.53
N ALA A 85 -0.22 -11.11 -5.53
CA ALA A 85 -0.95 -10.96 -6.78
C ALA A 85 -0.63 -12.15 -7.67
N ASP A 86 -1.32 -13.25 -7.42
CA ASP A 86 -1.20 -14.46 -8.22
C ASP A 86 -2.09 -14.33 -9.46
N VAL A 87 -1.46 -14.03 -10.59
CA VAL A 87 -2.14 -13.95 -11.89
C VAL A 87 -1.95 -15.27 -12.60
N LEU A 88 -2.98 -16.11 -12.58
CA LEU A 88 -2.95 -17.46 -13.17
C LEU A 88 -2.88 -17.48 -14.71
N GLY A 89 -3.06 -16.33 -15.35
CA GLY A 89 -3.03 -16.21 -16.81
C GLY A 89 -2.11 -15.11 -17.29
N PRO A 90 -1.09 -15.41 -18.11
CA PRO A 90 -0.26 -14.38 -18.74
C PRO A 90 -1.03 -13.59 -19.79
N TYR A 91 -0.56 -12.37 -20.07
CA TYR A 91 -1.10 -11.56 -21.18
C TYR A 91 -0.77 -12.21 -22.52
N ASP A 92 -1.78 -12.42 -23.34
CA ASP A 92 -1.70 -13.18 -24.58
C ASP A 92 -2.17 -12.41 -25.83
N VAL A 93 -2.30 -11.08 -25.70
CA VAL A 93 -2.97 -10.26 -26.73
C VAL A 93 -2.01 -9.56 -27.69
N PHE A 94 -0.71 -9.54 -27.42
CA PHE A 94 0.24 -8.84 -28.29
C PHE A 94 0.39 -9.57 -29.62
N LYS A 95 0.12 -8.87 -30.73
CA LYS A 95 0.09 -9.41 -32.10
C LYS A 95 -0.95 -10.51 -32.34
N GLY A 96 -2.02 -10.52 -31.58
CA GLY A 96 -3.16 -11.41 -31.74
C GLY A 96 -3.47 -12.22 -30.50
N PRO A 97 -4.72 -12.69 -30.35
CA PRO A 97 -5.15 -13.45 -29.18
C PRO A 97 -4.44 -14.81 -29.09
N GLY A 98 -4.11 -15.24 -27.88
CA GLY A 98 -3.45 -16.52 -27.62
C GLY A 98 -1.94 -16.50 -27.86
N ASN A 99 -1.33 -15.35 -28.11
CA ASN A 99 0.10 -15.24 -28.34
C ASN A 99 0.88 -15.02 -27.03
N LEU A 100 1.37 -16.10 -26.46
CA LEU A 100 2.15 -16.12 -25.22
C LEU A 100 3.66 -15.88 -25.42
N GLU A 101 4.14 -15.97 -26.66
CA GLU A 101 5.57 -15.91 -26.97
C GLU A 101 6.26 -14.64 -26.43
N PRO A 102 5.71 -13.43 -26.58
CA PRO A 102 6.39 -12.22 -26.09
C PRO A 102 6.53 -12.19 -24.58
N VAL A 103 5.54 -12.71 -23.85
CA VAL A 103 5.54 -12.74 -22.38
C VAL A 103 6.53 -13.81 -21.88
N ALA A 104 6.56 -14.96 -22.52
CA ALA A 104 7.49 -16.05 -22.21
C ALA A 104 8.95 -15.63 -22.45
N ILE A 105 9.23 -14.95 -23.57
CA ILE A 105 10.57 -14.45 -23.89
C ILE A 105 11.02 -13.36 -22.91
N ALA A 106 10.10 -12.47 -22.51
CA ALA A 106 10.41 -11.40 -21.59
C ALA A 106 10.55 -11.87 -20.12
N GLY A 107 10.09 -13.09 -19.79
CA GLY A 107 10.05 -13.57 -18.42
C GLY A 107 9.09 -12.78 -17.52
N SER A 108 8.24 -11.95 -18.10
CA SER A 108 7.23 -11.17 -17.41
C SER A 108 5.99 -12.03 -17.20
N GLN A 109 5.57 -12.29 -15.98
CA GLN A 109 4.49 -13.23 -15.61
C GLN A 109 4.85 -14.72 -15.70
N PHE A 110 6.08 -15.07 -15.99
CA PHE A 110 6.62 -16.42 -15.91
C PHE A 110 7.96 -16.42 -15.16
N PRO A 111 8.20 -17.43 -14.35
CA PRO A 111 7.23 -18.40 -13.86
C PRO A 111 6.28 -17.77 -12.81
N VAL A 112 5.11 -18.38 -12.62
CA VAL A 112 4.19 -18.04 -11.54
C VAL A 112 4.38 -19.07 -10.43
N SER A 113 4.66 -18.60 -9.22
CA SER A 113 4.80 -19.44 -8.04
C SER A 113 4.04 -18.83 -6.87
N ASP A 114 3.31 -19.67 -6.16
CA ASP A 114 2.68 -19.28 -4.89
C ASP A 114 3.63 -19.68 -3.76
N PRO A 115 4.25 -18.72 -3.05
CA PRO A 115 5.21 -19.02 -1.99
C PRO A 115 4.55 -19.39 -0.65
N SER A 116 3.24 -19.55 -0.60
CA SER A 116 2.50 -19.92 0.61
C SER A 116 2.50 -21.40 0.95
N TYR A 117 3.09 -22.24 0.12
CA TYR A 117 3.23 -23.68 0.35
C TYR A 117 4.39 -24.02 1.28
#